data_0b7b4785a1a3fdf9566bfa2a90cc93a5
#
_entry.id   0b7b4785a1a3fdf9566bfa2a90cc93a5
#
_cell.length_a   1.000
_cell.length_b   1.000
_cell.length_c   1.000
_cell.angle_alpha   90.00
_cell.angle_beta   90.00
_cell.angle_gamma   90.00
#
_symmetry.space_group_name_H-M   'P 1'
#
loop_
_entity.id
_entity.type
_entity.pdbx_description
1 polymer ?
#
loop_
_entity_poly.entity_id
_entity_poly.type
_entity_poly.pdbx_seq_one_letter_code
_entity_poly.pdbx_strand_id
1 'polypeptide(L)'
;MPRLILDLTKTVEENAAQYFEEAKKIKRKIKGAEEALQHNIIKLKELETKKDKFEAEEQKKVVLTQRKKEWYEKFRWFMSSDGLLVIGGRDATSNEVVIKKHTEKNDLVFHTDMAGSPFFVIKSENKKIPENTVKEVADATCTFSRAWKLGLQTSDVFYVFPEQVSKKTKAGEYMGKGAFMVY
;
A
#
# COMPACT_ATOMS: atom_id res chain seq x y z
N MET A 1 -21.78 -3.79 -62.58
CA MET A 1 -22.31 -5.16 -62.75
C MET A 1 -21.40 -6.14 -62.03
N PRO A 2 -21.89 -7.08 -61.24
CA PRO A 2 -21.08 -8.12 -60.63
C PRO A 2 -20.45 -9.00 -61.73
N ARG A 3 -19.15 -9.31 -61.57
CA ARG A 3 -18.47 -10.23 -62.49
C ARG A 3 -18.58 -11.63 -61.90
N LEU A 4 -19.04 -12.58 -62.72
CA LEU A 4 -19.09 -14.01 -62.43
C LEU A 4 -17.87 -14.67 -63.08
N ILE A 5 -17.10 -15.40 -62.32
CA ILE A 5 -15.95 -16.16 -62.82
C ILE A 5 -16.39 -17.63 -62.88
N LEU A 6 -16.42 -18.19 -64.06
CA LEU A 6 -16.78 -19.59 -64.28
C LEU A 6 -15.56 -20.44 -64.57
N ASP A 7 -15.50 -21.60 -63.96
CA ASP A 7 -14.49 -22.61 -64.26
C ASP A 7 -14.95 -23.43 -65.46
N LEU A 8 -14.27 -23.26 -66.58
CA LEU A 8 -14.59 -23.93 -67.85
C LEU A 8 -14.39 -25.45 -67.85
N THR A 9 -13.72 -25.95 -66.79
CA THR A 9 -13.50 -27.42 -66.60
C THR A 9 -14.67 -28.08 -65.90
N LYS A 10 -15.63 -27.28 -65.35
CA LYS A 10 -16.79 -27.74 -64.60
C LYS A 10 -18.07 -27.50 -65.37
N THR A 11 -19.12 -28.27 -65.07
CA THR A 11 -20.43 -28.03 -65.57
C THR A 11 -21.07 -26.76 -65.05
N VAL A 12 -22.15 -26.28 -65.64
CA VAL A 12 -22.91 -25.10 -65.18
C VAL A 12 -23.44 -25.34 -63.75
N GLU A 13 -23.95 -26.54 -63.51
CA GLU A 13 -24.50 -26.97 -62.21
C GLU A 13 -23.41 -26.99 -61.15
N GLU A 14 -22.22 -27.45 -61.44
CA GLU A 14 -21.07 -27.48 -60.50
C GLU A 14 -20.59 -26.08 -60.16
N ASN A 15 -20.48 -25.18 -61.13
CA ASN A 15 -20.18 -23.77 -60.89
C ASN A 15 -21.26 -23.10 -60.03
N ALA A 16 -22.55 -23.33 -60.32
CA ALA A 16 -23.63 -22.81 -59.51
C ALA A 16 -23.60 -23.33 -58.07
N ALA A 17 -23.40 -24.63 -57.89
CA ALA A 17 -23.26 -25.27 -56.57
C ALA A 17 -22.12 -24.65 -55.74
N GLN A 18 -20.99 -24.38 -56.36
CA GLN A 18 -19.85 -23.72 -55.70
C GLN A 18 -20.23 -22.32 -55.16
N TYR A 19 -20.86 -21.49 -55.97
CA TYR A 19 -21.34 -20.16 -55.57
C TYR A 19 -22.40 -20.24 -54.48
N PHE A 20 -23.31 -21.21 -54.52
CA PHE A 20 -24.30 -21.42 -53.45
C PHE A 20 -23.64 -21.81 -52.11
N GLU A 21 -22.68 -22.70 -52.13
CA GLU A 21 -21.95 -23.09 -50.89
C GLU A 21 -21.10 -21.93 -50.33
N GLU A 22 -20.45 -21.15 -51.20
CA GLU A 22 -19.75 -19.94 -50.78
C GLU A 22 -20.69 -18.91 -50.14
N ALA A 23 -21.82 -18.65 -50.78
CA ALA A 23 -22.86 -17.73 -50.25
C ALA A 23 -23.37 -18.20 -48.88
N LYS A 24 -23.64 -19.52 -48.75
CA LYS A 24 -24.07 -20.11 -47.48
C LYS A 24 -23.00 -19.98 -46.38
N LYS A 25 -21.74 -20.19 -46.74
CA LYS A 25 -20.58 -20.01 -45.82
C LYS A 25 -20.43 -18.55 -45.36
N ILE A 26 -20.59 -17.60 -46.31
CA ILE A 26 -20.53 -16.16 -46.02
C ILE A 26 -21.70 -15.76 -45.13
N LYS A 27 -22.92 -16.19 -45.41
CA LYS A 27 -24.09 -15.91 -44.56
C LYS A 27 -23.91 -16.41 -43.13
N ARG A 28 -23.35 -17.61 -42.94
CA ARG A 28 -23.03 -18.12 -41.59
C ARG A 28 -21.97 -17.24 -40.86
N LYS A 29 -20.94 -16.78 -41.60
CA LYS A 29 -19.93 -15.88 -41.04
C LYS A 29 -20.52 -14.53 -40.63
N ILE A 30 -21.39 -13.96 -41.45
CA ILE A 30 -22.08 -12.70 -41.15
C ILE A 30 -22.90 -12.85 -39.86
N LYS A 31 -23.73 -13.91 -39.79
CA LYS A 31 -24.56 -14.17 -38.61
C LYS A 31 -23.69 -14.31 -37.34
N GLY A 32 -22.59 -15.06 -37.40
CA GLY A 32 -21.68 -15.21 -36.26
C GLY A 32 -21.01 -13.90 -35.85
N ALA A 33 -20.67 -13.05 -36.84
CA ALA A 33 -20.11 -11.72 -36.56
C ALA A 33 -21.13 -10.78 -35.92
N GLU A 34 -22.38 -10.82 -36.36
CA GLU A 34 -23.49 -10.05 -35.79
C GLU A 34 -23.77 -10.46 -34.34
N GLU A 35 -23.80 -11.77 -34.05
CA GLU A 35 -23.98 -12.31 -32.70
C GLU A 35 -22.83 -11.89 -31.77
N ALA A 36 -21.57 -11.97 -32.24
CA ALA A 36 -20.40 -11.52 -31.49
C ALA A 36 -20.43 -10.01 -31.23
N LEU A 37 -20.86 -9.21 -32.20
CA LEU A 37 -20.99 -7.76 -32.05
C LEU A 37 -22.02 -7.42 -30.97
N GLN A 38 -23.20 -8.05 -31.00
CA GLN A 38 -24.25 -7.85 -30.00
C GLN A 38 -23.74 -8.21 -28.58
N HIS A 39 -23.07 -9.34 -28.47
CA HIS A 39 -22.49 -9.74 -27.19
C HIS A 39 -21.47 -8.72 -26.66
N ASN A 40 -20.61 -8.22 -27.54
CA ASN A 40 -19.59 -7.21 -27.14
C ASN A 40 -20.24 -5.87 -26.78
N ILE A 41 -21.30 -5.43 -27.43
CA ILE A 41 -22.05 -4.22 -27.07
C ILE A 41 -22.64 -4.34 -25.66
N ILE A 42 -23.25 -5.48 -25.34
CA ILE A 42 -23.82 -5.73 -24.01
C ILE A 42 -22.73 -5.69 -22.97
N LYS A 43 -21.60 -6.38 -23.20
CA LYS A 43 -20.46 -6.41 -22.29
C LYS A 43 -19.85 -5.03 -22.07
N LEU A 44 -19.80 -4.21 -23.11
CA LEU A 44 -19.28 -2.85 -23.03
C LEU A 44 -20.17 -1.98 -22.13
N LYS A 45 -21.50 -2.04 -22.29
CA LYS A 45 -22.45 -1.35 -21.42
C LYS A 45 -22.33 -1.78 -19.93
N GLU A 46 -22.15 -3.08 -19.68
CA GLU A 46 -21.92 -3.57 -18.32
C GLU A 46 -20.63 -3.02 -17.70
N LEU A 47 -19.56 -2.90 -18.48
CA LEU A 47 -18.29 -2.35 -18.03
C LEU A 47 -18.39 -0.84 -17.77
N GLU A 48 -19.10 -0.10 -18.60
CA GLU A 48 -19.36 1.33 -18.39
C GLU A 48 -20.13 1.57 -17.09
N THR A 49 -21.19 0.81 -16.83
CA THR A 49 -21.96 0.93 -15.58
C THR A 49 -21.14 0.56 -14.34
N LYS A 50 -20.21 -0.40 -14.44
CA LYS A 50 -19.27 -0.74 -13.36
C LYS A 50 -18.26 0.37 -13.12
N LYS A 51 -17.75 0.98 -14.19
CA LYS A 51 -16.81 2.11 -14.12
C LYS A 51 -17.46 3.29 -13.39
N ASP A 52 -18.68 3.68 -13.80
CA ASP A 52 -19.41 4.79 -13.17
C ASP A 52 -19.65 4.56 -11.67
N LYS A 53 -19.98 3.32 -11.28
CA LYS A 53 -20.13 2.96 -9.85
C LYS A 53 -18.81 3.05 -9.10
N PHE A 54 -17.73 2.57 -9.69
CA PHE A 54 -16.40 2.62 -9.07
C PHE A 54 -15.91 4.07 -8.90
N GLU A 55 -16.08 4.92 -9.92
CA GLU A 55 -15.74 6.34 -9.84
C GLU A 55 -16.58 7.08 -8.79
N ALA A 56 -17.86 6.76 -8.66
CA ALA A 56 -18.72 7.34 -7.64
C ALA A 56 -18.32 6.90 -6.21
N GLU A 57 -17.86 5.65 -6.03
CA GLU A 57 -17.34 5.16 -4.77
C GLU A 57 -15.99 5.78 -4.41
N GLU A 58 -15.10 5.95 -5.38
CA GLU A 58 -13.83 6.64 -5.17
C GLU A 58 -14.04 8.12 -4.78
N GLN A 59 -14.94 8.82 -5.45
CA GLN A 59 -15.28 10.21 -5.09
C GLN A 59 -15.81 10.31 -3.66
N LYS A 60 -16.67 9.37 -3.22
CA LYS A 60 -17.13 9.31 -1.83
C LYS A 60 -16.00 9.07 -0.84
N LYS A 61 -15.04 8.20 -1.17
CA LYS A 61 -13.84 7.95 -0.34
C LYS A 61 -12.95 9.19 -0.24
N VAL A 62 -12.76 9.92 -1.32
CA VAL A 62 -11.96 11.16 -1.34
C VAL A 62 -12.61 12.25 -0.46
N VAL A 63 -13.92 12.38 -0.46
CA VAL A 63 -14.63 13.33 0.41
C VAL A 63 -14.50 12.95 1.88
N LEU A 64 -14.50 11.66 2.21
CA LEU A 64 -14.31 11.19 3.59
C LEU A 64 -12.88 11.37 4.13
N THR A 65 -11.88 11.52 3.24
CA THR A 65 -10.47 11.67 3.62
C THR A 65 -10.00 13.11 3.78
N GLN A 66 -10.84 14.11 3.60
CA GLN A 66 -10.48 15.54 3.77
C GLN A 66 -10.50 16.02 5.23
N ARG A 67 -10.46 15.12 6.23
CA ARG A 67 -10.25 15.55 7.61
C ARG A 67 -8.86 16.18 7.77
N LYS A 68 -8.78 17.22 8.59
CA LYS A 68 -7.49 17.80 8.97
C LYS A 68 -6.63 16.71 9.63
N LYS A 69 -5.48 16.43 9.04
CA LYS A 69 -4.55 15.43 9.60
C LYS A 69 -3.93 15.98 10.89
N GLU A 70 -3.85 15.13 11.89
CA GLU A 70 -3.16 15.43 13.12
C GLU A 70 -1.64 15.45 12.90
N TRP A 71 -0.91 16.21 13.70
CA TRP A 71 0.53 16.40 13.54
C TRP A 71 1.36 15.10 13.61
N TYR A 72 0.87 14.11 14.35
CA TYR A 72 1.53 12.82 14.52
C TYR A 72 1.29 11.84 13.38
N GLU A 73 0.31 12.04 12.52
CA GLU A 73 -0.04 11.11 11.42
C GLU A 73 1.06 10.96 10.35
N LYS A 74 2.02 11.88 10.32
CA LYS A 74 3.22 11.78 9.48
C LYS A 74 4.21 10.72 9.96
N PHE A 75 4.11 10.25 11.20
CA PHE A 75 4.90 9.20 11.81
C PHE A 75 4.18 7.85 11.76
N ARG A 76 4.80 6.77 12.26
CA ARG A 76 4.06 5.62 12.77
C ARG A 76 3.39 6.03 14.05
N TRP A 77 2.16 5.70 14.25
CA TRP A 77 1.47 6.07 15.48
C TRP A 77 0.34 5.09 15.80
N PHE A 78 0.04 4.98 17.05
CA PHE A 78 -1.16 4.31 17.55
C PHE A 78 -1.52 4.85 18.94
N MET A 79 -2.75 4.60 19.36
CA MET A 79 -3.19 4.83 20.73
C MET A 79 -3.06 3.51 21.48
N SER A 80 -2.37 3.51 22.63
CA SER A 80 -2.29 2.33 23.48
C SER A 80 -3.63 1.97 24.07
N SER A 81 -3.78 0.75 24.59
CA SER A 81 -4.99 0.32 25.31
C SER A 81 -5.33 1.21 26.50
N ASP A 82 -4.34 1.87 27.08
CA ASP A 82 -4.48 2.81 28.19
C ASP A 82 -4.74 4.27 27.72
N GLY A 83 -4.91 4.51 26.40
CA GLY A 83 -5.22 5.81 25.82
C GLY A 83 -4.05 6.78 25.70
N LEU A 84 -2.80 6.31 25.75
CA LEU A 84 -1.60 7.10 25.51
C LEU A 84 -1.21 7.10 24.03
N LEU A 85 -0.84 8.28 23.51
CA LEU A 85 -0.34 8.39 22.13
C LEU A 85 1.08 7.83 22.06
N VAL A 86 1.31 6.95 21.12
CA VAL A 86 2.61 6.39 20.77
C VAL A 86 2.99 6.84 19.37
N ILE A 87 4.19 7.37 19.21
CA ILE A 87 4.73 7.80 17.92
C ILE A 87 6.05 7.12 17.63
N GLY A 88 6.28 6.77 16.37
CA GLY A 88 7.51 6.10 15.95
C GLY A 88 8.02 6.59 14.60
N GLY A 89 9.34 6.57 14.43
CA GLY A 89 9.96 6.96 13.18
C GLY A 89 9.69 5.96 12.04
N ARG A 90 9.56 6.46 10.81
CA ARG A 90 9.44 5.65 9.58
C ARG A 90 10.79 5.42 8.91
N ASP A 91 11.69 6.38 9.09
CA ASP A 91 13.02 6.44 8.49
C ASP A 91 13.98 7.26 9.37
N ALA A 92 15.24 7.37 8.96
CA ALA A 92 16.26 8.10 9.68
C ALA A 92 15.89 9.57 9.95
N THR A 93 15.21 10.23 9.00
CA THR A 93 14.80 11.63 9.16
C THR A 93 13.68 11.77 10.18
N SER A 94 12.66 10.94 10.09
CA SER A 94 11.55 10.95 11.05
C SER A 94 11.96 10.48 12.44
N ASN A 95 12.89 9.52 12.59
CA ASN A 95 13.50 9.19 13.87
C ASN A 95 14.12 10.43 14.53
N GLU A 96 14.89 11.20 13.76
CA GLU A 96 15.53 12.41 14.28
C GLU A 96 14.51 13.48 14.68
N VAL A 97 13.43 13.63 13.92
CA VAL A 97 12.35 14.57 14.22
C VAL A 97 11.58 14.14 15.47
N VAL A 98 11.26 12.85 15.62
CA VAL A 98 10.58 12.30 16.80
C VAL A 98 11.39 12.60 18.05
N ILE A 99 12.67 12.22 18.08
CA ILE A 99 13.53 12.40 19.26
C ILE A 99 13.76 13.88 19.58
N LYS A 100 14.09 14.72 18.58
CA LYS A 100 14.47 16.13 18.83
C LYS A 100 13.29 17.07 19.06
N LYS A 101 12.13 16.81 18.44
CA LYS A 101 11.03 17.78 18.40
C LYS A 101 9.77 17.32 19.12
N HIS A 102 9.58 16.02 19.28
CA HIS A 102 8.34 15.45 19.79
C HIS A 102 8.54 14.57 21.03
N THR A 103 9.71 14.61 21.65
CA THR A 103 10.00 13.88 22.89
C THR A 103 10.15 14.87 24.05
N GLU A 104 9.44 14.64 25.13
CA GLU A 104 9.41 15.46 26.35
C GLU A 104 10.04 14.72 27.51
N LYS A 105 10.37 15.43 28.58
CA LYS A 105 11.19 14.92 29.70
C LYS A 105 10.66 13.63 30.34
N ASN A 106 9.33 13.50 30.45
CA ASN A 106 8.68 12.36 31.11
C ASN A 106 8.23 11.26 30.16
N ASP A 107 8.55 11.39 28.87
CA ASP A 107 8.25 10.36 27.87
C ASP A 107 9.21 9.17 28.04
N LEU A 108 8.83 8.00 27.50
CA LEU A 108 9.73 6.86 27.37
C LEU A 108 10.07 6.63 25.89
N VAL A 109 11.36 6.45 25.64
CA VAL A 109 11.93 6.21 24.31
C VAL A 109 12.34 4.75 24.20
N PHE A 110 11.79 4.06 23.20
CA PHE A 110 12.02 2.64 22.92
C PHE A 110 12.91 2.47 21.69
N HIS A 111 13.80 1.50 21.75
CA HIS A 111 14.61 1.07 20.62
C HIS A 111 15.04 -0.40 20.79
N THR A 112 15.51 -1.03 19.73
CA THR A 112 16.18 -2.33 19.81
C THR A 112 17.70 -2.15 19.75
N ASP A 113 18.44 -3.14 20.17
CA ASP A 113 19.91 -3.14 20.03
C ASP A 113 20.37 -3.21 18.55
N MET A 114 19.42 -3.41 17.65
CA MET A 114 19.69 -3.60 16.23
C MET A 114 19.68 -2.28 15.45
N ALA A 115 20.78 -1.93 14.82
CA ALA A 115 20.90 -0.76 13.96
C ALA A 115 19.87 -0.77 12.81
N GLY A 116 19.22 0.37 12.59
CA GLY A 116 18.18 0.54 11.56
C GLY A 116 16.77 0.25 12.06
N SER A 117 16.58 0.07 13.34
CA SER A 117 15.26 0.01 13.99
C SER A 117 14.69 1.41 14.20
N PRO A 118 13.35 1.55 14.28
CA PRO A 118 12.71 2.82 14.60
C PRO A 118 12.87 3.15 16.09
N PHE A 119 12.91 4.42 16.41
CA PHE A 119 12.64 4.91 17.76
C PHE A 119 11.12 5.06 17.92
N PHE A 120 10.58 4.48 18.99
CA PHE A 120 9.22 4.73 19.43
C PHE A 120 9.21 5.54 20.72
N VAL A 121 8.23 6.42 20.87
CA VAL A 121 8.09 7.30 22.03
C VAL A 121 6.66 7.22 22.54
N ILE A 122 6.50 6.95 23.84
CA ILE A 122 5.22 7.08 24.53
C ILE A 122 5.09 8.52 24.99
N LYS A 123 4.04 9.21 24.58
CA LYS A 123 3.69 10.53 25.06
C LYS A 123 3.01 10.40 26.41
N SER A 124 3.78 10.63 27.48
CA SER A 124 3.29 10.44 28.85
C SER A 124 2.24 11.47 29.29
N GLU A 125 2.26 12.66 28.67
CA GLU A 125 1.41 13.80 29.11
C GLU A 125 1.50 14.06 30.64
N ASN A 126 2.65 13.81 31.24
CA ASN A 126 2.90 13.86 32.69
C ASN A 126 2.10 12.84 33.52
N LYS A 127 1.54 11.81 32.90
CA LYS A 127 0.87 10.69 33.57
C LYS A 127 1.86 9.54 33.79
N LYS A 128 1.58 8.69 34.78
CA LYS A 128 2.31 7.43 34.95
C LYS A 128 1.98 6.50 33.78
N ILE A 129 3.01 5.99 33.14
CA ILE A 129 2.87 5.07 32.01
C ILE A 129 2.57 3.65 32.56
N PRO A 130 1.44 3.03 32.17
CA PRO A 130 1.09 1.69 32.60
C PRO A 130 1.98 0.62 31.94
N GLU A 131 2.14 -0.52 32.63
CA GLU A 131 2.96 -1.63 32.15
C GLU A 131 2.41 -2.25 30.84
N ASN A 132 1.08 -2.27 30.66
CA ASN A 132 0.48 -2.74 29.42
C ASN A 132 0.92 -1.89 28.22
N THR A 133 0.88 -0.57 28.33
CA THR A 133 1.39 0.34 27.30
C THR A 133 2.87 0.08 26.99
N VAL A 134 3.70 -0.16 28.02
CA VAL A 134 5.13 -0.49 27.83
C VAL A 134 5.29 -1.76 26.99
N LYS A 135 4.52 -2.81 27.28
CA LYS A 135 4.52 -4.06 26.50
C LYS A 135 4.07 -3.86 25.05
N GLU A 136 2.96 -3.16 24.84
CA GLU A 136 2.45 -2.85 23.49
C GLU A 136 3.49 -2.11 22.63
N VAL A 137 4.20 -1.15 23.22
CA VAL A 137 5.23 -0.38 22.52
C VAL A 137 6.51 -1.19 22.29
N ALA A 138 6.86 -2.09 23.20
CA ALA A 138 7.96 -3.02 22.99
C ALA A 138 7.66 -3.96 21.81
N ASP A 139 6.45 -4.52 21.75
CA ASP A 139 6.00 -5.35 20.64
C ASP A 139 5.99 -4.60 19.30
N ALA A 140 5.48 -3.36 19.30
CA ALA A 140 5.52 -2.50 18.13
C ALA A 140 6.96 -2.20 17.69
N THR A 141 7.86 -1.88 18.64
CA THR A 141 9.27 -1.59 18.34
C THR A 141 9.97 -2.79 17.74
N CYS A 142 9.75 -3.99 18.28
CA CYS A 142 10.25 -5.25 17.73
C CYS A 142 9.70 -5.52 16.34
N THR A 143 8.39 -5.41 16.15
CA THR A 143 7.71 -5.67 14.87
C THR A 143 8.21 -4.76 13.74
N PHE A 144 8.42 -3.49 14.01
CA PHE A 144 8.93 -2.54 13.02
C PHE A 144 10.45 -2.46 12.94
N SER A 145 11.16 -3.28 13.71
CA SER A 145 12.61 -3.33 13.71
C SER A 145 13.19 -4.05 12.48
N ARG A 146 14.50 -3.98 12.34
CA ARG A 146 15.22 -4.76 11.33
C ARG A 146 15.11 -6.27 11.54
N ALA A 147 14.84 -6.71 12.78
CA ALA A 147 14.64 -8.13 13.10
C ALA A 147 13.57 -8.77 12.22
N TRP A 148 12.44 -8.10 11.99
CA TRP A 148 11.40 -8.56 11.09
C TRP A 148 11.91 -8.82 9.67
N LYS A 149 12.70 -7.90 9.12
CA LYS A 149 13.28 -8.05 7.76
C LYS A 149 14.28 -9.19 7.67
N LEU A 150 14.91 -9.55 8.77
CA LEU A 150 15.88 -10.65 8.86
C LEU A 150 15.21 -11.99 9.21
N GLY A 151 13.89 -12.02 9.41
CA GLY A 151 13.15 -13.22 9.79
C GLY A 151 13.44 -13.72 11.20
N LEU A 152 13.94 -12.85 12.09
CA LEU A 152 14.18 -13.20 13.49
C LEU A 152 12.85 -13.23 14.24
N GLN A 153 12.67 -14.25 15.06
CA GLN A 153 11.44 -14.44 15.83
C GLN A 153 11.35 -13.51 17.04
N THR A 154 12.49 -13.09 17.58
CA THR A 154 12.59 -12.25 18.76
C THR A 154 13.70 -11.21 18.58
N SER A 155 13.58 -10.08 19.30
CA SER A 155 14.63 -9.07 19.40
C SER A 155 14.51 -8.39 20.76
N ASP A 156 15.64 -8.11 21.38
CA ASP A 156 15.66 -7.36 22.62
C ASP A 156 15.24 -5.92 22.37
N VAL A 157 14.31 -5.44 23.19
CA VAL A 157 13.81 -4.07 23.18
C VAL A 157 14.11 -3.45 24.52
N PHE A 158 14.72 -2.30 24.53
CA PHE A 158 14.96 -1.52 25.73
C PHE A 158 14.23 -0.18 25.66
N TYR A 159 13.98 0.41 26.81
CA TYR A 159 13.48 1.77 26.90
C TYR A 159 14.33 2.61 27.85
N VAL A 160 14.38 3.89 27.56
CA VAL A 160 15.18 4.87 28.29
C VAL A 160 14.43 6.19 28.41
N PHE A 161 14.85 7.02 29.35
CA PHE A 161 14.38 8.40 29.40
C PHE A 161 15.07 9.26 28.34
N PRO A 162 14.42 10.34 27.87
CA PRO A 162 14.98 11.22 26.84
C PRO A 162 16.37 11.79 27.15
N GLU A 163 16.65 11.99 28.43
CA GLU A 163 17.96 12.49 28.91
C GLU A 163 19.12 11.54 28.62
N GLN A 164 18.81 10.24 28.44
CA GLN A 164 19.78 9.18 28.12
C GLN A 164 20.03 9.07 26.62
N VAL A 165 19.26 9.78 25.79
CA VAL A 165 19.37 9.74 24.31
C VAL A 165 20.11 10.97 23.84
N SER A 166 21.27 10.80 23.24
CA SER A 166 22.13 11.90 22.83
C SER A 166 22.66 11.76 21.42
N LYS A 167 22.84 12.90 20.74
CA LYS A 167 23.55 12.97 19.46
C LYS A 167 25.07 13.24 19.66
N LYS A 168 25.53 13.39 20.90
CA LYS A 168 26.93 13.61 21.19
C LYS A 168 27.70 12.29 21.13
N THR A 169 28.71 12.24 20.30
CA THR A 169 29.64 11.10 20.16
C THR A 169 30.93 11.41 20.93
N LYS A 170 31.71 10.39 21.23
CA LYS A 170 33.09 10.57 21.68
C LYS A 170 33.93 11.16 20.54
N ALA A 171 35.00 11.83 20.87
CA ALA A 171 35.92 12.41 19.89
C ALA A 171 36.41 11.34 18.90
N GLY A 172 36.21 11.61 17.60
CA GLY A 172 36.58 10.69 16.51
C GLY A 172 35.50 9.72 16.04
N GLU A 173 34.32 9.68 16.66
CA GLU A 173 33.21 8.84 16.23
C GLU A 173 32.19 9.63 15.39
N TYR A 174 31.78 9.07 14.25
CA TYR A 174 30.74 9.64 13.38
C TYR A 174 29.41 8.94 13.62
N MET A 175 28.37 9.72 13.80
CA MET A 175 27.02 9.20 13.95
C MET A 175 26.16 9.60 12.77
N GLY A 176 25.62 8.62 12.06
CA GLY A 176 24.73 8.81 10.92
C GLY A 176 23.42 9.52 11.27
N LYS A 177 22.73 10.01 10.25
CA LYS A 177 21.40 10.60 10.41
C LYS A 177 20.42 9.57 11.01
N GLY A 178 19.63 10.00 11.99
CA GLY A 178 18.62 9.14 12.65
C GLY A 178 19.17 8.16 13.69
N ALA A 179 20.49 8.07 13.88
CA ALA A 179 21.12 7.31 14.95
C ALA A 179 21.36 8.19 16.19
N PHE A 180 21.30 7.61 17.38
CA PHE A 180 21.53 8.26 18.67
C PHE A 180 22.30 7.31 19.58
N MET A 181 23.12 7.88 20.44
CA MET A 181 23.73 7.14 21.56
C MET A 181 22.74 7.07 22.71
N VAL A 182 22.72 5.93 23.36
CA VAL A 182 21.95 5.68 24.58
C VAL A 182 22.95 5.43 25.72
N TYR A 183 22.76 6.13 26.85
CA TYR A 183 23.63 6.07 28.03
C TYR A 183 22.91 5.49 29.25
#